data_fa575306c72747ea9cf3d518c71c1d2a
#
_entry.id   fa575306c72747ea9cf3d518c71c1d2a
#
_cell.length_a   1.000
_cell.length_b   1.000
_cell.length_c   1.000
_cell.angle_alpha   90.00
_cell.angle_beta   90.00
_cell.angle_gamma   90.00
#
_symmetry.space_group_name_H-M   'P 1'
#
loop_
_entity.id
_entity.type
_entity.pdbx_description
1 polymer ?
#
loop_
_entity_poly.entity_id
_entity_poly.type
_entity_poly.pdbx_seq_one_letter_code
_entity_poly.pdbx_strand_id
1 'polypeptide(L)'
;MILTGDLHTNTEELQFLRPEYLREKYGSKCENTIIVILGDGGFLWHEDPYSDFGGELISTLNSWLKELNSVLIVVPGNHENYERIYSLPKVHLKEKNFEGDFREISPWIKYSERYGEYIFENKYFLVLGGARSLDKIYRHEREWFSEETFSIEEKDKIVSFIKDNEYDYVLAHTCPDYIVRQIFGTVNYRDSNSEFFDKVMNYISPKAWYFGHLHPEKIQGEWNFGNFDNLRINDTDFKCLYKSIQTAI
;
A
#
# COMPACT_ATOMS: atom_id res chain seq x y z
N MET A 1 -7.53 -12.67 1.37
CA MET A 1 -6.45 -11.63 1.28
C MET A 1 -6.23 -11.00 2.64
N ILE A 2 -4.99 -10.71 3.01
CA ILE A 2 -4.59 -10.06 4.27
C ILE A 2 -3.95 -8.71 3.91
N LEU A 3 -4.30 -7.65 4.64
CA LEU A 3 -3.77 -6.29 4.42
C LEU A 3 -3.03 -5.79 5.66
N THR A 4 -1.96 -5.04 5.43
CA THR A 4 -1.22 -4.26 6.44
C THR A 4 -0.63 -3.02 5.76
N GLY A 5 0.02 -2.11 6.50
CA GLY A 5 0.69 -0.94 5.94
C GLY A 5 1.82 -0.42 6.81
N ASP A 6 2.68 0.38 6.22
CA ASP A 6 3.72 1.19 6.89
C ASP A 6 4.70 0.37 7.74
N LEU A 7 5.25 -0.71 7.18
CA LEU A 7 6.17 -1.60 7.90
C LEU A 7 7.58 -1.00 8.04
N HIS A 8 8.01 -0.15 7.11
CA HIS A 8 9.32 0.54 7.10
C HIS A 8 10.53 -0.36 7.39
N THR A 9 10.46 -1.64 7.02
CA THR A 9 11.46 -2.67 7.39
C THR A 9 11.73 -2.79 8.89
N ASN A 10 10.83 -2.29 9.73
CA ASN A 10 10.95 -2.41 11.18
C ASN A 10 10.80 -3.87 11.60
N THR A 11 11.82 -4.41 12.26
CA THR A 11 11.86 -5.82 12.67
C THR A 11 10.72 -6.21 13.60
N GLU A 12 10.21 -5.29 14.42
CA GLU A 12 9.05 -5.55 15.29
C GLU A 12 7.76 -5.67 14.49
N GLU A 13 7.59 -4.86 13.46
CA GLU A 13 6.39 -4.86 12.61
C GLU A 13 6.41 -6.01 11.58
N LEU A 14 7.60 -6.40 11.11
CA LEU A 14 7.75 -7.57 10.25
C LEU A 14 7.34 -8.88 10.95
N GLN A 15 7.26 -8.91 12.28
CA GLN A 15 6.73 -10.07 13.01
C GLN A 15 5.28 -10.38 12.64
N PHE A 16 4.51 -9.40 12.18
CA PHE A 16 3.14 -9.61 11.68
C PHE A 16 3.07 -10.53 10.45
N LEU A 17 4.19 -10.69 9.73
CA LEU A 17 4.29 -11.58 8.57
C LEU A 17 4.82 -12.97 8.91
N ARG A 18 5.18 -13.24 10.16
CA ARG A 18 5.64 -14.58 10.58
C ARG A 18 4.54 -15.60 10.45
N PRO A 19 4.83 -16.80 9.93
CA PRO A 19 3.83 -17.87 9.78
C PRO A 19 3.10 -18.20 11.09
N GLU A 20 3.81 -18.25 12.21
CA GLU A 20 3.23 -18.56 13.52
C GLU A 20 2.20 -17.50 13.93
N TYR A 21 2.55 -16.21 13.80
CA TYR A 21 1.65 -15.11 14.12
C TYR A 21 0.42 -15.11 13.22
N LEU A 22 0.62 -15.30 11.91
CA LEU A 22 -0.48 -15.33 10.95
C LEU A 22 -1.42 -16.53 11.20
N ARG A 23 -0.88 -17.70 11.51
CA ARG A 23 -1.69 -18.89 11.86
C ARG A 23 -2.43 -18.71 13.16
N GLU A 24 -1.81 -18.13 14.18
CA GLU A 24 -2.49 -17.82 15.46
C GLU A 24 -3.68 -16.89 15.22
N LYS A 25 -3.50 -15.85 14.41
CA LYS A 25 -4.52 -14.82 14.18
C LYS A 25 -5.60 -15.22 13.18
N TYR A 26 -5.25 -15.93 12.11
CA TYR A 26 -6.14 -16.20 10.97
C TYR A 26 -6.38 -17.69 10.69
N GLY A 27 -5.71 -18.58 11.41
CA GLY A 27 -5.78 -20.02 11.13
C GLY A 27 -5.30 -20.34 9.72
N SER A 28 -5.95 -21.28 9.06
CA SER A 28 -5.62 -21.68 7.68
C SER A 28 -5.90 -20.59 6.61
N LYS A 29 -6.58 -19.49 6.95
CA LYS A 29 -6.85 -18.39 6.02
C LYS A 29 -5.60 -17.60 5.63
N CYS A 30 -4.50 -17.76 6.36
CA CYS A 30 -3.21 -17.16 5.99
C CYS A 30 -2.41 -17.98 4.99
N GLU A 31 -2.88 -19.19 4.66
CA GLU A 31 -2.23 -20.07 3.69
C GLU A 31 -2.87 -19.92 2.30
N ASN A 32 -2.07 -20.07 1.23
CA ASN A 32 -2.50 -19.91 -0.15
C ASN A 32 -3.21 -18.56 -0.40
N THR A 33 -2.74 -17.49 0.23
CA THR A 33 -3.39 -16.17 0.20
C THR A 33 -2.47 -15.09 -0.36
N ILE A 34 -3.04 -13.93 -0.60
CA ILE A 34 -2.32 -12.72 -0.97
C ILE A 34 -2.21 -11.86 0.28
N ILE A 35 -0.99 -11.42 0.60
CA ILE A 35 -0.72 -10.45 1.66
C ILE A 35 -0.33 -9.15 0.96
N VAL A 36 -0.95 -8.02 1.33
CA VAL A 36 -0.66 -6.72 0.71
C VAL A 36 -0.20 -5.73 1.78
N ILE A 37 0.93 -5.07 1.50
CA ILE A 37 1.40 -3.92 2.26
C ILE A 37 0.95 -2.66 1.52
N LEU A 38 0.21 -1.78 2.19
CA LEU A 38 -0.35 -0.55 1.64
C LEU A 38 0.65 0.61 1.73
N GLY A 39 1.81 0.43 1.12
CA GLY A 39 2.90 1.38 1.06
C GLY A 39 3.86 1.30 2.23
N ASP A 40 4.99 1.96 2.02
CA ASP A 40 6.08 2.06 2.99
C ASP A 40 6.56 0.69 3.50
N GLY A 41 6.72 -0.25 2.57
CA GLY A 41 7.38 -1.53 2.83
C GLY A 41 8.86 -1.34 3.13
N GLY A 42 9.52 -0.45 2.40
CA GLY A 42 10.91 -0.06 2.62
C GLY A 42 11.95 -1.10 2.20
N PHE A 43 11.54 -2.19 1.53
CA PHE A 43 12.44 -3.33 1.23
C PHE A 43 13.62 -3.00 0.32
N LEU A 44 13.53 -1.95 -0.48
CA LEU A 44 14.56 -1.51 -1.42
C LEU A 44 15.19 -0.17 -1.02
N TRP A 45 14.97 0.28 0.21
CA TRP A 45 15.43 1.59 0.67
C TRP A 45 16.96 1.71 0.74
N HIS A 46 17.67 0.68 1.20
CA HIS A 46 19.13 0.71 1.33
C HIS A 46 19.82 0.68 -0.03
N GLU A 47 20.92 1.44 -0.18
CA GLU A 47 21.67 1.61 -1.43
C GLU A 47 22.27 0.31 -1.97
N ASP A 48 22.53 -0.66 -1.10
CA ASP A 48 23.03 -1.97 -1.48
C ASP A 48 21.95 -3.04 -1.33
N PRO A 49 21.29 -3.46 -2.43
CA PRO A 49 20.33 -4.57 -2.40
C PRO A 49 20.98 -5.92 -2.05
N TYR A 50 22.32 -5.98 -2.11
CA TYR A 50 23.15 -7.11 -1.73
C TYR A 50 23.88 -6.89 -0.41
N SER A 51 23.62 -5.79 0.29
CA SER A 51 24.06 -5.67 1.68
C SER A 51 23.45 -6.82 2.47
N ASP A 52 24.23 -7.42 3.36
CA ASP A 52 23.81 -8.58 4.15
C ASP A 52 22.43 -8.37 4.81
N PHE A 53 22.09 -7.14 5.16
CA PHE A 53 20.81 -6.81 5.77
C PHE A 53 19.62 -6.91 4.80
N GLY A 54 19.72 -6.36 3.60
CA GLY A 54 18.63 -6.42 2.60
C GLY A 54 18.45 -7.85 2.06
N GLY A 55 19.53 -8.58 1.82
CA GLY A 55 19.51 -9.97 1.38
C GLY A 55 18.95 -10.92 2.42
N GLU A 56 19.30 -10.76 3.69
CA GLU A 56 18.81 -11.58 4.78
C GLU A 56 17.30 -11.37 5.02
N LEU A 57 16.84 -10.12 5.00
CA LEU A 57 15.43 -9.81 5.14
C LEU A 57 14.58 -10.44 4.03
N ILE A 58 14.96 -10.22 2.78
CA ILE A 58 14.26 -10.80 1.62
C ILE A 58 14.30 -12.32 1.65
N SER A 59 15.42 -12.91 2.04
CA SER A 59 15.56 -14.36 2.20
C SER A 59 14.63 -14.91 3.28
N THR A 60 14.55 -14.23 4.41
CA THR A 60 13.67 -14.59 5.54
C THR A 60 12.19 -14.51 5.12
N LEU A 61 11.78 -13.40 4.52
CA LEU A 61 10.41 -13.22 4.01
C LEU A 61 10.06 -14.28 2.96
N ASN A 62 10.96 -14.59 2.04
CA ASN A 62 10.76 -15.65 1.06
C ASN A 62 10.53 -17.01 1.72
N SER A 63 11.27 -17.32 2.79
CA SER A 63 11.09 -18.57 3.55
C SER A 63 9.70 -18.63 4.17
N TRP A 64 9.25 -17.56 4.83
CA TRP A 64 7.93 -17.48 5.45
C TRP A 64 6.79 -17.58 4.45
N LEU A 65 6.89 -16.82 3.36
CA LEU A 65 5.87 -16.81 2.31
C LEU A 65 5.78 -18.15 1.59
N LYS A 66 6.93 -18.80 1.35
CA LYS A 66 6.97 -20.15 0.80
C LYS A 66 6.33 -21.18 1.74
N GLU A 67 6.57 -21.08 3.05
CA GLU A 67 5.96 -21.95 4.06
C GLU A 67 4.43 -21.80 4.07
N LEU A 68 3.92 -20.59 3.91
CA LEU A 68 2.49 -20.29 3.84
C LEU A 68 1.89 -20.54 2.43
N ASN A 69 2.72 -20.81 1.43
CA ASN A 69 2.34 -20.82 0.02
C ASN A 69 1.58 -19.54 -0.40
N SER A 70 2.06 -18.38 0.08
CA SER A 70 1.39 -17.07 -0.04
C SER A 70 2.30 -16.06 -0.74
N VAL A 71 1.72 -15.08 -1.40
CA VAL A 71 2.44 -14.03 -2.14
C VAL A 71 2.30 -12.71 -1.40
N LEU A 72 3.41 -11.99 -1.24
CA LEU A 72 3.44 -10.64 -0.71
C LEU A 72 3.48 -9.63 -1.85
N ILE A 73 2.53 -8.69 -1.83
CA ILE A 73 2.48 -7.55 -2.75
C ILE A 73 2.68 -6.28 -1.95
N VAL A 74 3.56 -5.41 -2.42
CA VAL A 74 3.77 -4.08 -1.85
C VAL A 74 3.20 -3.05 -2.80
N VAL A 75 2.25 -2.27 -2.37
CA VAL A 75 1.84 -1.03 -3.04
C VAL A 75 2.94 -0.01 -2.73
N PRO A 76 3.53 0.69 -3.71
CA PRO A 76 4.55 1.68 -3.41
C PRO A 76 4.01 2.83 -2.54
N GLY A 77 4.74 3.18 -1.47
CA GLY A 77 4.46 4.34 -0.61
C GLY A 77 5.35 5.53 -0.91
N ASN A 78 5.48 6.48 0.02
CA ASN A 78 6.39 7.61 -0.12
C ASN A 78 7.79 7.32 0.47
N HIS A 79 7.95 6.26 1.28
CA HIS A 79 9.23 5.77 1.77
C HIS A 79 9.70 4.57 0.93
N GLU A 80 9.77 4.76 -0.39
CA GLU A 80 10.24 3.73 -1.33
C GLU A 80 11.35 4.25 -2.23
N ASN A 81 12.29 3.39 -2.59
CA ASN A 81 13.30 3.69 -3.60
C ASN A 81 12.73 3.39 -5.00
N TYR A 82 12.11 4.37 -5.62
CA TYR A 82 11.44 4.23 -6.92
C TYR A 82 12.40 3.85 -8.05
N GLU A 83 13.64 4.36 -8.04
CA GLU A 83 14.64 3.99 -9.04
C GLU A 83 14.90 2.47 -9.01
N ARG A 84 15.03 1.90 -7.81
CA ARG A 84 15.21 0.46 -7.65
C ARG A 84 13.95 -0.34 -7.98
N ILE A 85 12.77 0.13 -7.57
CA ILE A 85 11.52 -0.53 -7.96
C ILE A 85 11.43 -0.63 -9.47
N TYR A 86 11.71 0.46 -10.19
CA TYR A 86 11.61 0.46 -11.66
C TYR A 86 12.73 -0.33 -12.35
N SER A 87 13.84 -0.59 -11.68
CA SER A 87 14.89 -1.48 -12.18
C SER A 87 14.54 -2.98 -12.07
N LEU A 88 13.55 -3.34 -11.24
CA LEU A 88 13.11 -4.73 -11.12
C LEU A 88 12.46 -5.24 -12.41
N PRO A 89 12.55 -6.56 -12.69
CA PRO A 89 11.83 -7.18 -13.80
C PRO A 89 10.34 -6.91 -13.74
N LYS A 90 9.78 -6.40 -14.84
CA LYS A 90 8.34 -6.27 -14.98
C LYS A 90 7.75 -7.62 -15.41
N VAL A 91 6.73 -8.08 -14.68
CA VAL A 91 6.02 -9.32 -14.95
C VAL A 91 4.51 -9.05 -15.01
N HIS A 92 3.84 -9.61 -16.00
CA HIS A 92 2.39 -9.69 -16.03
C HIS A 92 1.97 -11.07 -15.57
N LEU A 93 1.23 -11.16 -14.48
CA LEU A 93 0.71 -12.42 -13.96
C LEU A 93 -0.77 -12.51 -14.31
N LYS A 94 -1.18 -13.69 -14.79
CA LYS A 94 -2.56 -13.99 -15.09
C LYS A 94 -2.87 -15.42 -14.65
N GLU A 95 -3.45 -15.53 -13.49
CA GLU A 95 -3.93 -16.77 -12.91
C GLU A 95 -5.44 -16.67 -12.66
N LYS A 96 -6.08 -17.77 -12.29
CA LYS A 96 -7.54 -17.82 -12.16
C LYS A 96 -8.12 -16.70 -11.29
N ASN A 97 -7.42 -16.32 -10.19
CA ASN A 97 -7.92 -15.39 -9.18
C ASN A 97 -6.93 -14.25 -8.90
N PHE A 98 -5.96 -14.05 -9.80
CA PHE A 98 -4.87 -13.12 -9.60
C PHE A 98 -4.38 -12.62 -10.96
N GLU A 99 -4.59 -11.34 -11.25
CA GLU A 99 -4.14 -10.73 -12.50
C GLU A 99 -3.63 -9.31 -12.24
N GLY A 100 -2.52 -8.94 -12.87
CA GLY A 100 -1.96 -7.60 -12.80
C GLY A 100 -0.51 -7.50 -13.26
N ASP A 101 -0.03 -6.28 -13.31
CA ASP A 101 1.36 -5.93 -13.64
C ASP A 101 2.15 -5.68 -12.36
N PHE A 102 3.29 -6.35 -12.23
CA PHE A 102 4.13 -6.30 -11.04
C PHE A 102 5.61 -6.07 -11.37
N ARG A 103 6.36 -5.60 -10.36
CA ARG A 103 7.82 -5.59 -10.33
C ARG A 103 8.29 -6.68 -9.38
N GLU A 104 9.04 -7.66 -9.88
CA GLU A 104 9.36 -8.87 -9.14
C GLU A 104 10.69 -8.75 -8.39
N ILE A 105 10.66 -8.80 -7.05
CA ILE A 105 11.85 -9.02 -6.22
C ILE A 105 12.20 -10.51 -6.21
N SER A 106 11.19 -11.35 -6.07
CA SER A 106 11.29 -12.80 -6.03
C SER A 106 9.95 -13.44 -6.43
N PRO A 107 9.88 -14.76 -6.63
CA PRO A 107 8.61 -15.44 -6.91
C PRO A 107 7.51 -15.17 -5.85
N TRP A 108 7.91 -14.86 -4.60
CA TRP A 108 6.99 -14.65 -3.48
C TRP A 108 6.77 -13.19 -3.10
N ILE A 109 7.62 -12.25 -3.56
CA ILE A 109 7.58 -10.84 -3.18
C ILE A 109 7.57 -9.98 -4.44
N LYS A 110 6.56 -9.11 -4.55
CA LYS A 110 6.37 -8.21 -5.69
C LYS A 110 5.95 -6.83 -5.24
N TYR A 111 6.37 -5.82 -5.99
CA TYR A 111 5.71 -4.51 -5.98
C TYR A 111 4.61 -4.46 -7.03
N SER A 112 3.49 -3.85 -6.72
CA SER A 112 2.54 -3.42 -7.75
C SER A 112 3.17 -2.30 -8.59
N GLU A 113 2.67 -2.05 -9.79
CA GLU A 113 2.89 -0.74 -10.41
C GLU A 113 2.28 0.34 -9.50
N ARG A 114 2.78 1.57 -9.60
CA ARG A 114 2.33 2.67 -8.73
C ARG A 114 0.83 2.96 -8.86
N TYR A 115 0.26 2.72 -10.02
CA TYR A 115 -1.19 2.73 -10.23
C TYR A 115 -1.56 1.68 -11.28
N GLY A 116 -2.77 1.13 -11.15
CA GLY A 116 -3.24 0.13 -12.09
C GLY A 116 -4.45 -0.63 -11.60
N GLU A 117 -4.91 -1.51 -12.47
CA GLU A 117 -6.06 -2.38 -12.25
C GLU A 117 -5.57 -3.79 -11.95
N TYR A 118 -6.16 -4.41 -10.95
CA TYR A 118 -5.77 -5.74 -10.48
C TYR A 118 -7.00 -6.60 -10.23
N ILE A 119 -6.83 -7.90 -10.39
CA ILE A 119 -7.82 -8.87 -9.94
C ILE A 119 -7.19 -9.68 -8.81
N PHE A 120 -7.80 -9.65 -7.63
CA PHE A 120 -7.46 -10.50 -6.51
C PHE A 120 -8.72 -11.21 -6.00
N GLU A 121 -8.65 -12.54 -5.85
CA GLU A 121 -9.76 -13.36 -5.36
C GLU A 121 -11.10 -13.09 -6.09
N ASN A 122 -11.04 -12.92 -7.42
CA ASN A 122 -12.17 -12.58 -8.31
C ASN A 122 -12.83 -11.22 -7.99
N LYS A 123 -12.12 -10.28 -7.41
CA LYS A 123 -12.56 -8.90 -7.19
C LYS A 123 -11.68 -7.94 -7.96
N TYR A 124 -12.28 -6.85 -8.41
CA TYR A 124 -11.59 -5.78 -9.13
C TYR A 124 -11.04 -4.74 -8.15
N PHE A 125 -9.75 -4.52 -8.22
CA PHE A 125 -9.03 -3.56 -7.39
C PHE A 125 -8.42 -2.46 -8.23
N LEU A 126 -8.58 -1.23 -7.77
CA LEU A 126 -7.77 -0.10 -8.19
C LEU A 126 -6.61 0.06 -7.19
N VAL A 127 -5.38 0.07 -7.69
CA VAL A 127 -4.19 0.36 -6.89
C VAL A 127 -3.73 1.78 -7.16
N LEU A 128 -3.46 2.55 -6.08
CA LEU A 128 -2.99 3.95 -6.13
C LEU A 128 -1.90 4.17 -5.07
N GLY A 129 -0.65 3.99 -5.47
CA GLY A 129 0.51 4.17 -4.59
C GLY A 129 0.95 5.62 -4.44
N GLY A 130 1.93 5.82 -3.55
CA GLY A 130 2.54 7.11 -3.29
C GLY A 130 1.70 8.03 -2.40
N ALA A 131 2.39 8.97 -1.77
CA ALA A 131 1.85 10.07 -0.99
C ALA A 131 2.92 11.16 -0.86
N ARG A 132 2.55 12.36 -0.44
CA ARG A 132 3.51 13.41 -0.20
C ARG A 132 4.26 13.20 1.10
N SER A 133 5.58 13.16 1.05
CA SER A 133 6.44 13.15 2.23
C SER A 133 6.41 14.48 2.97
N LEU A 134 6.05 14.45 4.27
CA LEU A 134 6.10 15.61 5.15
C LEU A 134 7.54 16.00 5.53
N ASP A 135 8.40 15.02 5.60
CA ASP A 135 9.79 15.10 6.00
C ASP A 135 10.75 15.37 4.84
N LYS A 136 10.25 15.62 3.64
CA LYS A 136 11.04 15.93 2.44
C LYS A 136 12.16 16.93 2.67
N ILE A 137 11.89 17.98 3.44
CA ILE A 137 12.87 19.03 3.75
C ILE A 137 14.03 18.58 4.64
N TYR A 138 13.88 17.44 5.31
CA TYR A 138 14.88 16.84 6.19
C TYR A 138 15.62 15.67 5.55
N ARG A 139 15.15 15.22 4.37
CA ARG A 139 15.76 14.11 3.62
C ARG A 139 16.88 14.60 2.72
N HIS A 140 17.91 13.76 2.55
CA HIS A 140 18.93 13.97 1.52
C HIS A 140 18.32 13.77 0.13
N GLU A 141 18.93 14.37 -0.92
CA GLU A 141 18.45 14.32 -2.31
C GLU A 141 18.22 12.89 -2.83
N ARG A 142 18.93 11.89 -2.29
CA ARG A 142 18.81 10.48 -2.67
C ARG A 142 17.72 9.72 -1.91
N GLU A 143 17.04 10.37 -0.99
CA GLU A 143 16.01 9.76 -0.13
C GLU A 143 14.61 10.30 -0.46
N TRP A 144 14.49 11.07 -1.51
CA TRP A 144 13.23 11.58 -2.01
C TRP A 144 13.14 11.42 -3.52
N PHE A 145 11.97 10.98 -3.99
CA PHE A 145 11.68 10.74 -5.40
C PHE A 145 10.46 11.55 -5.83
N SER A 146 10.49 12.10 -7.05
CA SER A 146 9.35 12.81 -7.64
C SER A 146 8.14 11.90 -7.81
N GLU A 147 8.38 10.62 -7.93
CA GLU A 147 7.40 9.55 -8.08
C GLU A 147 6.55 9.32 -6.84
N GLU A 148 6.90 9.87 -5.69
CA GLU A 148 6.04 9.86 -4.50
C GLU A 148 4.66 10.50 -4.78
N THR A 149 4.61 11.45 -5.73
CA THR A 149 3.35 12.09 -6.12
C THR A 149 3.09 11.94 -7.62
N PHE A 150 1.82 11.82 -8.00
CA PHE A 150 1.43 11.71 -9.42
C PHE A 150 1.66 13.01 -10.19
N SER A 151 2.28 12.90 -11.35
CA SER A 151 2.34 13.99 -12.34
C SER A 151 0.93 14.28 -12.92
N ILE A 152 0.80 15.42 -13.59
CA ILE A 152 -0.46 15.78 -14.28
C ILE A 152 -0.82 14.72 -15.33
N GLU A 153 0.17 14.27 -16.11
CA GLU A 153 -0.06 13.26 -17.15
C GLU A 153 -0.49 11.91 -16.58
N GLU A 154 0.03 11.52 -15.43
CA GLU A 154 -0.40 10.29 -14.76
C GLU A 154 -1.82 10.42 -14.20
N LYS A 155 -2.16 11.57 -13.61
CA LYS A 155 -3.51 11.84 -13.14
C LYS A 155 -4.52 11.76 -14.29
N ASP A 156 -4.19 12.31 -15.47
CA ASP A 156 -5.04 12.25 -16.66
C ASP A 156 -5.17 10.81 -17.17
N LYS A 157 -4.10 10.01 -17.16
CA LYS A 157 -4.13 8.60 -17.52
C LYS A 157 -5.01 7.80 -16.56
N ILE A 158 -4.86 8.01 -15.25
CA ILE A 158 -5.68 7.35 -14.23
C ILE A 158 -7.16 7.66 -14.49
N VAL A 159 -7.54 8.94 -14.63
CA VAL A 159 -8.91 9.32 -14.93
C VAL A 159 -9.41 8.67 -16.21
N SER A 160 -8.55 8.55 -17.22
CA SER A 160 -8.93 7.98 -18.52
C SER A 160 -9.38 6.52 -18.42
N PHE A 161 -8.75 5.72 -17.58
CA PHE A 161 -9.14 4.31 -17.47
C PHE A 161 -10.18 4.05 -16.37
N ILE A 162 -10.21 4.85 -15.27
CA ILE A 162 -11.17 4.59 -14.18
C ILE A 162 -12.60 4.99 -14.53
N LYS A 163 -12.81 5.95 -15.42
CA LYS A 163 -14.15 6.49 -15.74
C LYS A 163 -15.09 5.49 -16.41
N ASP A 164 -14.54 4.45 -17.03
CA ASP A 164 -15.30 3.45 -17.79
C ASP A 164 -15.30 2.07 -17.07
N ASN A 165 -14.74 1.99 -15.86
CA ASN A 165 -14.60 0.75 -15.12
C ASN A 165 -15.18 0.84 -13.70
N GLU A 166 -15.60 -0.29 -13.18
CA GLU A 166 -16.10 -0.44 -11.82
C GLU A 166 -15.06 -1.20 -10.97
N TYR A 167 -14.85 -0.76 -9.74
CA TYR A 167 -13.92 -1.38 -8.80
C TYR A 167 -14.64 -1.79 -7.53
N ASP A 168 -14.40 -3.02 -7.09
CA ASP A 168 -14.90 -3.47 -5.79
C ASP A 168 -14.18 -2.74 -4.65
N TYR A 169 -12.86 -2.52 -4.80
CA TYR A 169 -11.99 -1.99 -3.75
C TYR A 169 -10.89 -1.09 -4.29
N VAL A 170 -10.40 -0.20 -3.45
CA VAL A 170 -9.17 0.55 -3.68
C VAL A 170 -8.11 0.14 -2.66
N LEU A 171 -6.89 -0.12 -3.13
CA LEU A 171 -5.70 -0.30 -2.32
C LEU A 171 -4.77 0.89 -2.59
N ALA A 172 -4.59 1.73 -1.61
CA ALA A 172 -3.80 2.95 -1.78
C ALA A 172 -2.81 3.14 -0.63
N HIS A 173 -1.79 3.97 -0.85
CA HIS A 173 -0.94 4.35 0.28
C HIS A 173 -1.58 5.45 1.13
N THR A 174 -2.28 6.40 0.52
CA THR A 174 -3.04 7.45 1.23
C THR A 174 -4.52 7.43 0.83
N CYS A 175 -5.32 8.36 1.35
CA CYS A 175 -6.75 8.46 1.10
C CYS A 175 -7.16 9.83 0.55
N PRO A 176 -8.41 10.00 0.07
CA PRO A 176 -8.94 11.30 -0.36
C PRO A 176 -8.77 12.41 0.69
N ASP A 177 -8.52 13.65 0.26
CA ASP A 177 -8.24 14.78 1.15
C ASP A 177 -9.40 15.09 2.10
N TYR A 178 -10.65 14.93 1.64
CA TYR A 178 -11.81 15.11 2.53
C TYR A 178 -11.83 14.07 3.68
N ILE A 179 -11.27 12.87 3.48
CA ILE A 179 -11.10 11.87 4.54
C ILE A 179 -9.97 12.29 5.50
N VAL A 180 -8.82 12.75 4.94
CA VAL A 180 -7.73 13.30 5.76
C VAL A 180 -8.24 14.42 6.67
N ARG A 181 -9.04 15.35 6.13
CA ARG A 181 -9.64 16.45 6.89
C ARG A 181 -10.63 16.00 7.95
N GLN A 182 -11.36 14.93 7.71
CA GLN A 182 -12.25 14.35 8.72
C GLN A 182 -11.49 13.70 9.87
N ILE A 183 -10.37 13.03 9.54
CA ILE A 183 -9.53 12.39 10.54
C ILE A 183 -8.78 13.42 11.39
N PHE A 184 -8.19 14.44 10.76
CA PHE A 184 -7.25 15.36 11.42
C PHE A 184 -7.75 16.81 11.55
N GLY A 185 -8.98 17.10 11.12
CA GLY A 185 -9.49 18.46 11.06
C GLY A 185 -8.80 19.30 9.97
N THR A 186 -8.82 20.62 10.13
CA THR A 186 -8.15 21.55 9.21
C THR A 186 -6.67 21.61 9.51
N VAL A 187 -5.91 20.66 8.99
CA VAL A 187 -4.44 20.67 9.05
C VAL A 187 -3.85 21.40 7.84
N ASN A 188 -2.73 22.09 8.03
CA ASN A 188 -1.94 22.69 6.93
C ASN A 188 -1.19 21.63 6.09
N TYR A 189 -1.70 20.42 6.07
CA TYR A 189 -1.17 19.33 5.25
C TYR A 189 -1.91 19.31 3.92
N ARG A 190 -1.17 19.44 2.85
CA ARG A 190 -1.68 19.28 1.48
C ARG A 190 -0.89 18.21 0.78
N ASP A 191 -1.55 17.14 0.42
CA ASP A 191 -1.01 16.07 -0.41
C ASP A 191 -1.70 16.09 -1.78
N SER A 192 -0.92 16.31 -2.82
CA SER A 192 -1.45 16.38 -4.19
C SER A 192 -2.07 15.08 -4.67
N ASN A 193 -1.69 13.93 -4.08
CA ASN A 193 -2.32 12.65 -4.35
C ASN A 193 -3.68 12.58 -3.65
N SER A 194 -3.76 12.97 -2.36
CA SER A 194 -5.02 13.03 -1.62
C SER A 194 -6.03 13.98 -2.27
N GLU A 195 -5.59 15.19 -2.68
CA GLU A 195 -6.44 16.13 -3.43
C GLU A 195 -6.92 15.55 -4.78
N PHE A 196 -6.08 14.77 -5.44
CA PHE A 196 -6.45 14.08 -6.68
C PHE A 196 -7.44 12.93 -6.40
N PHE A 197 -7.31 12.24 -5.28
CA PHE A 197 -8.21 11.14 -4.91
C PHE A 197 -9.63 11.62 -4.61
N ASP A 198 -9.82 12.87 -4.19
CA ASP A 198 -11.15 13.50 -4.15
C ASP A 198 -11.81 13.49 -5.55
N LYS A 199 -11.02 13.73 -6.61
CA LYS A 199 -11.53 13.66 -7.99
C LYS A 199 -11.79 12.22 -8.44
N VAL A 200 -10.92 11.28 -8.05
CA VAL A 200 -11.11 9.85 -8.34
C VAL A 200 -12.46 9.38 -7.82
N MET A 201 -12.85 9.77 -6.61
CA MET A 201 -14.15 9.43 -6.00
C MET A 201 -15.38 9.98 -6.75
N ASN A 202 -15.21 10.89 -7.70
CA ASN A 202 -16.32 11.29 -8.57
C ASN A 202 -16.58 10.28 -9.72
N TYR A 203 -15.66 9.37 -9.99
CA TYR A 203 -15.76 8.39 -11.07
C TYR A 203 -16.03 6.98 -10.57
N ILE A 204 -15.67 6.65 -9.33
CA ILE A 204 -15.78 5.29 -8.77
C ILE A 204 -16.54 5.30 -7.44
N SER A 205 -17.17 4.17 -7.11
CA SER A 205 -17.88 3.95 -5.85
C SER A 205 -17.50 2.59 -5.26
N PRO A 206 -16.25 2.42 -4.79
CA PRO A 206 -15.78 1.16 -4.25
C PRO A 206 -16.47 0.82 -2.93
N LYS A 207 -16.59 -0.47 -2.60
CA LYS A 207 -17.11 -0.94 -1.30
C LYS A 207 -16.21 -0.50 -0.15
N ALA A 208 -14.87 -0.53 -0.38
CA ALA A 208 -13.92 -0.03 0.58
C ALA A 208 -12.67 0.54 -0.08
N TRP A 209 -12.08 1.53 0.60
CA TRP A 209 -10.79 2.14 0.33
C TRP A 209 -9.85 1.82 1.50
N TYR A 210 -8.84 1.01 1.24
CA TYR A 210 -7.83 0.63 2.23
C TYR A 210 -6.57 1.48 2.01
N PHE A 211 -5.99 2.01 3.09
CA PHE A 211 -4.84 2.90 3.01
C PHE A 211 -3.94 2.81 4.26
N GLY A 212 -2.69 3.29 4.14
CA GLY A 212 -1.71 3.48 5.21
C GLY A 212 -1.38 4.96 5.42
N HIS A 213 -0.08 5.29 5.46
CA HIS A 213 0.51 6.63 5.45
C HIS A 213 0.16 7.52 6.64
N LEU A 214 -1.08 7.56 7.07
CA LEU A 214 -1.55 8.44 8.13
C LEU A 214 -1.23 7.81 9.48
N HIS A 215 -0.15 8.29 10.10
CA HIS A 215 0.35 7.83 11.40
C HIS A 215 -0.37 8.57 12.53
N PRO A 216 -1.45 8.05 13.12
CA PRO A 216 -2.22 8.78 14.12
C PRO A 216 -1.41 9.12 15.36
N GLU A 217 -0.42 8.33 15.71
CA GLU A 217 0.44 8.53 16.89
C GLU A 217 1.46 9.68 16.74
N LYS A 218 1.79 10.10 15.50
CA LYS A 218 2.71 11.23 15.26
C LYS A 218 2.03 12.60 15.38
N ILE A 219 0.71 12.64 15.51
CA ILE A 219 -0.05 13.86 15.62
C ILE A 219 -0.31 14.12 17.09
N GLN A 220 0.64 14.84 17.75
CA GLN A 220 0.49 15.29 19.12
C GLN A 220 -0.60 16.37 19.20
N GLY A 221 -1.73 16.05 19.79
CA GLY A 221 -2.83 16.93 20.13
C GLY A 221 -3.93 16.10 20.78
N GLU A 222 -4.79 16.72 21.60
CA GLU A 222 -5.96 16.10 22.27
C GLU A 222 -7.02 15.66 21.23
N TRP A 223 -6.64 14.78 20.31
CA TRP A 223 -7.54 14.24 19.33
C TRP A 223 -8.10 12.93 19.87
N ASN A 224 -9.38 12.91 20.11
CA ASN A 224 -10.13 11.68 20.36
C ASN A 224 -10.10 10.81 19.10
N PHE A 225 -9.08 9.96 18.93
CA PHE A 225 -9.03 8.91 17.92
C PHE A 225 -10.02 7.79 18.27
N GLY A 226 -11.28 8.16 18.49
CA GLY A 226 -12.35 7.20 18.61
C GLY A 226 -12.67 6.59 17.25
N ASN A 227 -12.19 5.37 17.02
CA ASN A 227 -12.65 4.48 15.94
C ASN A 227 -12.50 5.01 14.50
N PHE A 228 -11.28 5.36 14.08
CA PHE A 228 -10.97 5.58 12.65
C PHE A 228 -10.89 4.29 11.82
N ASP A 229 -11.05 3.14 12.43
CA ASP A 229 -11.00 1.85 11.75
C ASP A 229 -12.11 1.66 10.72
N ASN A 230 -13.20 2.46 10.78
CA ASN A 230 -14.32 2.36 9.85
C ASN A 230 -15.04 3.70 9.68
N LEU A 231 -14.50 4.58 8.85
CA LEU A 231 -15.23 5.76 8.40
C LEU A 231 -16.02 5.41 7.14
N ARG A 232 -17.35 5.53 7.16
CA ARG A 232 -18.21 5.28 6.00
C ARG A 232 -18.76 6.56 5.43
N ILE A 233 -18.51 6.82 4.14
CA ILE A 233 -19.02 7.98 3.41
C ILE A 233 -19.50 7.52 2.04
N ASN A 234 -20.71 7.90 1.64
CA ASN A 234 -21.31 7.57 0.35
C ASN A 234 -21.21 6.07 0.01
N ASP A 235 -21.53 5.20 0.98
CA ASP A 235 -21.47 3.75 0.88
C ASP A 235 -20.05 3.13 0.70
N THR A 236 -18.99 3.93 0.77
CA THR A 236 -17.61 3.47 0.80
C THR A 236 -17.08 3.42 2.23
N ASP A 237 -16.52 2.28 2.63
CA ASP A 237 -15.81 2.12 3.90
C ASP A 237 -14.35 2.56 3.72
N PHE A 238 -13.87 3.53 4.53
CA PHE A 238 -12.47 3.95 4.55
C PHE A 238 -11.76 3.32 5.74
N LYS A 239 -10.66 2.57 5.47
CA LYS A 239 -9.95 1.77 6.47
C LYS A 239 -8.46 2.07 6.46
N CYS A 240 -7.98 2.72 7.52
CA CYS A 240 -6.56 2.97 7.75
C CYS A 240 -5.90 1.74 8.39
N LEU A 241 -4.79 1.27 7.81
CA LEU A 241 -4.09 0.06 8.25
C LEU A 241 -2.67 0.34 8.77
N TYR A 242 -2.49 1.50 9.36
CA TYR A 242 -1.23 1.82 10.01
C TYR A 242 -0.96 0.86 11.17
N LYS A 243 0.20 0.17 11.16
CA LYS A 243 0.60 -0.83 12.18
C LYS A 243 -0.51 -1.82 12.59
N SER A 244 -1.41 -2.10 11.69
CA SER A 244 -2.49 -3.05 11.89
C SER A 244 -2.52 -4.08 10.76
N ILE A 245 -3.10 -5.23 11.03
CA ILE A 245 -3.26 -6.30 10.04
C ILE A 245 -4.66 -6.86 10.12
N GLN A 246 -5.34 -6.94 8.98
CA GLN A 246 -6.71 -7.48 8.92
C GLN A 246 -6.98 -8.26 7.63
N THR A 247 -8.03 -9.07 7.62
CA THR A 247 -8.56 -9.66 6.39
C THR A 247 -9.43 -8.66 5.65
N ALA A 248 -9.23 -8.55 4.34
CA ALA A 248 -9.99 -7.61 3.49
C ALA A 248 -11.30 -8.21 2.99
N ILE A 249 -11.32 -9.50 2.67
CA ILE A 249 -12.41 -10.25 2.05
C ILE A 249 -12.46 -11.68 2.62
#